data_896669e6e5228da81df1081e4d146a33
#
_entry.id   896669e6e5228da81df1081e4d146a33
#
_cell.length_a   1.000
_cell.length_b   1.000
_cell.length_c   1.000
_cell.angle_alpha   90.00
_cell.angle_beta   90.00
_cell.angle_gamma   90.00
#
_symmetry.space_group_name_H-M   'P 1'
#
loop_
_entity.id
_entity.type
_entity.pdbx_description
1 polymer ?
#
loop_
_entity_poly.entity_id
_entity_poly.type
_entity_poly.pdbx_seq_one_letter_code
_entity_poly.pdbx_strand_id
1 'polypeptide(L)'
;MLDSSLDRAFVRVAPYPQMKCGDKLLLSWRGLDADGLTYDYETSRVISSAQVGQEVVFVIKGVHIALLEGGSVEIHWTLYSVDLPEPISSNRLQLNVGDPEPDLLAPFIEETVGGTLDPARVDKGTNVIVRPYARMATGDYVLLRWQGETGEETFSDELTVEAFAVRDELSFWIAHELFAAHTGQTVSLSYQVKSAAGELRKSALAPILIAPLVRGELSAPQVLEAKDDELYVADSIDGVTVVIVGAQAEEGELVYLRCDGENFNHRDDRDITRETAGQPLVFIVPYRFWREHRETVVQVSYTVERLDDVSQASDVTRIRVRE
;
A
#
# COMPACT_ATOMS: atom_id res chain seq x y z
N MET A 1 -21.11 -12.11 3.87
CA MET A 1 -20.55 -11.17 2.89
C MET A 1 -21.27 -9.84 3.06
N LEU A 2 -20.56 -8.74 3.07
CA LEU A 2 -21.09 -7.38 3.15
C LEU A 2 -20.86 -6.70 1.80
N ASP A 3 -21.90 -6.12 1.21
CA ASP A 3 -21.79 -5.40 -0.06
C ASP A 3 -21.06 -4.05 0.19
N SER A 4 -19.95 -3.84 -0.51
CA SER A 4 -19.09 -2.65 -0.38
C SER A 4 -19.73 -1.37 -0.93
N SER A 5 -20.72 -1.49 -1.82
CA SER A 5 -21.44 -0.36 -2.42
C SER A 5 -22.55 0.23 -1.54
N LEU A 6 -22.79 -0.35 -0.36
CA LEU A 6 -23.82 0.13 0.56
C LEU A 6 -23.51 1.54 1.08
N ASP A 7 -24.46 2.45 0.97
CA ASP A 7 -24.39 3.78 1.58
C ASP A 7 -24.27 3.74 3.11
N ARG A 8 -24.82 2.69 3.73
CA ARG A 8 -24.79 2.46 5.18
C ARG A 8 -25.08 1.01 5.54
N ALA A 9 -24.51 0.55 6.64
CA ALA A 9 -24.88 -0.69 7.30
C ALA A 9 -25.46 -0.44 8.70
N PHE A 10 -26.26 -1.38 9.20
CA PHE A 10 -26.88 -1.31 10.53
C PHE A 10 -26.40 -2.48 11.38
N VAL A 11 -25.71 -2.17 12.48
CA VAL A 11 -25.36 -3.16 13.49
C VAL A 11 -26.38 -3.05 14.61
N ARG A 12 -27.12 -4.14 14.86
CA ARG A 12 -28.21 -4.22 15.85
C ARG A 12 -27.75 -5.02 17.05
N VAL A 13 -27.82 -4.40 18.22
CA VAL A 13 -27.54 -5.04 19.51
C VAL A 13 -28.87 -5.30 20.20
N ALA A 14 -29.20 -6.57 20.34
CA ALA A 14 -30.42 -6.96 21.08
C ALA A 14 -30.35 -6.56 22.56
N PRO A 15 -31.48 -6.35 23.23
CA PRO A 15 -31.47 -6.11 24.67
C PRO A 15 -30.74 -7.23 25.41
N TYR A 16 -29.85 -6.85 26.31
CA TYR A 16 -29.01 -7.78 27.08
C TYR A 16 -29.51 -7.84 28.56
N PRO A 17 -29.22 -8.92 29.28
CA PRO A 17 -29.61 -9.04 30.70
C PRO A 17 -29.03 -7.89 31.52
N GLN A 18 -29.87 -7.34 32.42
CA GLN A 18 -29.52 -6.22 33.31
C GLN A 18 -29.19 -4.90 32.60
N MET A 19 -29.65 -4.70 31.36
CA MET A 19 -29.49 -3.45 30.62
C MET A 19 -30.04 -2.26 31.42
N LYS A 20 -29.23 -1.20 31.58
CA LYS A 20 -29.57 -0.04 32.42
C LYS A 20 -29.33 1.27 31.69
N CYS A 21 -30.02 2.31 32.17
CA CYS A 21 -29.71 3.67 31.83
C CYS A 21 -28.31 4.03 32.31
N GLY A 22 -27.48 4.62 31.42
CA GLY A 22 -26.09 4.97 31.70
C GLY A 22 -25.07 3.94 31.21
N ASP A 23 -25.49 2.72 30.85
CA ASP A 23 -24.63 1.75 30.22
C ASP A 23 -24.06 2.34 28.91
N LYS A 24 -22.78 2.14 28.64
CA LYS A 24 -22.10 2.55 27.39
C LYS A 24 -21.77 1.32 26.55
N LEU A 25 -22.29 1.28 25.35
CA LEU A 25 -21.89 0.31 24.33
C LEU A 25 -20.87 0.95 23.40
N LEU A 26 -19.71 0.33 23.26
CA LEU A 26 -18.67 0.68 22.26
C LEU A 26 -18.72 -0.38 21.17
N LEU A 27 -19.02 0.03 19.93
CA LEU A 27 -18.94 -0.81 18.76
C LEU A 27 -17.56 -0.65 18.15
N SER A 28 -16.85 -1.76 17.97
CA SER A 28 -15.59 -1.83 17.26
C SER A 28 -15.81 -2.47 15.89
N TRP A 29 -15.31 -1.79 14.86
CA TRP A 29 -15.34 -2.17 13.46
C TRP A 29 -13.90 -2.24 12.99
N ARG A 30 -13.33 -3.44 12.89
CA ARG A 30 -11.93 -3.69 12.60
C ARG A 30 -11.80 -4.34 11.25
N GLY A 31 -11.30 -3.61 10.27
CA GLY A 31 -11.15 -4.07 8.89
C GLY A 31 -9.72 -4.45 8.52
N LEU A 32 -9.65 -5.26 7.48
CA LEU A 32 -8.49 -5.43 6.61
C LEU A 32 -8.99 -5.10 5.21
N ASP A 33 -8.27 -4.25 4.48
CA ASP A 33 -8.56 -4.00 3.07
C ASP A 33 -8.02 -5.13 2.16
N ALA A 34 -8.15 -4.99 0.84
CA ALA A 34 -7.66 -5.97 -0.13
C ALA A 34 -6.14 -6.19 -0.06
N ASP A 35 -5.38 -5.17 0.35
CA ASP A 35 -3.92 -5.21 0.48
C ASP A 35 -3.46 -5.71 1.86
N GLY A 36 -4.40 -6.05 2.76
CA GLY A 36 -4.11 -6.51 4.11
C GLY A 36 -3.77 -5.40 5.10
N LEU A 37 -4.00 -4.14 4.75
CA LEU A 37 -3.82 -3.01 5.65
C LEU A 37 -4.96 -2.94 6.66
N THR A 38 -4.63 -2.62 7.91
CA THR A 38 -5.62 -2.52 8.99
C THR A 38 -6.38 -1.21 8.94
N TYR A 39 -7.69 -1.29 9.12
CA TYR A 39 -8.56 -0.14 9.26
C TYR A 39 -9.46 -0.31 10.47
N ASP A 40 -9.38 0.61 11.43
CA ASP A 40 -10.17 0.56 12.66
C ASP A 40 -11.11 1.76 12.76
N TYR A 41 -12.39 1.48 13.04
CA TYR A 41 -13.39 2.48 13.34
C TYR A 41 -14.17 2.10 14.59
N GLU A 42 -14.38 3.06 15.49
CA GLU A 42 -15.15 2.85 16.71
C GLU A 42 -16.24 3.90 16.86
N THR A 43 -17.36 3.48 17.41
CA THR A 43 -18.44 4.38 17.74
C THR A 43 -19.16 3.89 19.01
N SER A 44 -19.69 4.80 19.81
CA SER A 44 -20.34 4.43 21.07
C SER A 44 -21.73 5.01 21.22
N ARG A 45 -22.54 4.34 22.03
CA ARG A 45 -23.85 4.83 22.46
C ARG A 45 -24.03 4.62 23.97
N VAL A 46 -24.62 5.62 24.62
CA VAL A 46 -25.04 5.53 26.01
C VAL A 46 -26.52 5.23 26.05
N ILE A 47 -26.92 4.25 26.84
CA ILE A 47 -28.31 3.81 26.98
C ILE A 47 -29.08 4.84 27.78
N SER A 48 -30.12 5.43 27.19
CA SER A 48 -31.06 6.29 27.88
C SER A 48 -32.13 5.48 28.59
N SER A 49 -32.89 6.08 29.51
CA SER A 49 -33.99 5.41 30.20
C SER A 49 -35.06 4.87 29.24
N ALA A 50 -35.30 5.56 28.13
CA ALA A 50 -36.28 5.12 27.11
C ALA A 50 -35.76 3.96 26.25
N GLN A 51 -34.45 3.72 26.22
CA GLN A 51 -33.83 2.64 25.45
C GLN A 51 -33.62 1.35 26.26
N VAL A 52 -33.82 1.38 27.57
CA VAL A 52 -33.72 0.17 28.39
C VAL A 52 -34.75 -0.88 27.91
N GLY A 53 -34.21 -2.08 27.62
CA GLY A 53 -35.02 -3.18 27.06
C GLY A 53 -35.36 -3.06 25.58
N GLN A 54 -34.80 -2.06 24.88
CA GLN A 54 -34.96 -1.88 23.44
C GLN A 54 -33.68 -2.26 22.70
N GLU A 55 -33.82 -2.55 21.41
CA GLU A 55 -32.69 -2.78 20.50
C GLU A 55 -31.87 -1.49 20.32
N VAL A 56 -30.53 -1.60 20.38
CA VAL A 56 -29.61 -0.49 20.09
C VAL A 56 -29.07 -0.62 18.69
N VAL A 57 -29.25 0.41 17.86
CA VAL A 57 -28.83 0.39 16.45
C VAL A 57 -27.66 1.34 16.26
N PHE A 58 -26.55 0.81 15.73
CA PHE A 58 -25.43 1.60 15.23
C PHE A 58 -25.55 1.72 13.71
N VAL A 59 -25.26 2.91 13.19
CA VAL A 59 -25.24 3.19 11.75
C VAL A 59 -23.79 3.38 11.31
N ILE A 60 -23.33 2.50 10.44
CA ILE A 60 -22.01 2.57 9.83
C ILE A 60 -22.15 3.20 8.46
N LYS A 61 -21.41 4.28 8.20
CA LYS A 61 -21.46 4.98 6.91
C LYS A 61 -20.74 4.15 5.84
N GLY A 62 -21.19 4.27 4.58
CA GLY A 62 -20.64 3.53 3.45
C GLY A 62 -19.14 3.72 3.25
N VAL A 63 -18.57 4.89 3.61
CA VAL A 63 -17.12 5.11 3.54
C VAL A 63 -16.32 4.08 4.35
N HIS A 64 -16.80 3.66 5.52
CA HIS A 64 -16.13 2.65 6.35
C HIS A 64 -16.31 1.22 5.80
N ILE A 65 -17.22 1.03 4.86
CA ILE A 65 -17.46 -0.25 4.18
C ILE A 65 -16.62 -0.30 2.90
N ALA A 66 -16.70 0.76 2.07
CA ALA A 66 -15.99 0.85 0.79
C ALA A 66 -14.47 0.77 0.92
N LEU A 67 -13.90 1.32 2.01
CA LEU A 67 -12.46 1.21 2.32
C LEU A 67 -11.98 -0.24 2.52
N LEU A 68 -12.90 -1.19 2.68
CA LEU A 68 -12.59 -2.60 2.92
C LEU A 68 -12.96 -3.49 1.72
N GLU A 69 -13.20 -2.89 0.54
CA GLU A 69 -13.48 -3.65 -0.70
C GLU A 69 -12.43 -4.73 -0.95
N GLY A 70 -12.85 -5.95 -1.29
CA GLY A 70 -11.97 -7.09 -1.50
C GLY A 70 -11.38 -7.71 -0.23
N GLY A 71 -11.59 -7.07 0.92
CA GLY A 71 -11.05 -7.47 2.21
C GLY A 71 -12.06 -8.05 3.19
N SER A 72 -11.88 -7.77 4.48
CA SER A 72 -12.74 -8.33 5.54
C SER A 72 -12.95 -7.36 6.69
N VAL A 73 -13.99 -7.61 7.50
CA VAL A 73 -14.28 -6.85 8.72
C VAL A 73 -14.64 -7.77 9.87
N GLU A 74 -14.08 -7.49 11.04
CA GLU A 74 -14.47 -8.05 12.33
C GLU A 74 -15.27 -7.02 13.10
N ILE A 75 -16.45 -7.42 13.58
CA ILE A 75 -17.40 -6.55 14.30
C ILE A 75 -17.69 -7.15 15.66
N HIS A 76 -17.52 -6.36 16.71
CA HIS A 76 -17.96 -6.71 18.06
C HIS A 76 -18.32 -5.45 18.82
N TRP A 77 -19.04 -5.61 19.93
CA TRP A 77 -19.31 -4.51 20.84
C TRP A 77 -18.88 -4.85 22.26
N THR A 78 -18.55 -3.82 23.03
CA THR A 78 -18.13 -3.93 24.43
C THR A 78 -19.06 -3.10 25.31
N LEU A 79 -19.57 -3.72 26.35
CA LEU A 79 -20.41 -3.10 27.37
C LEU A 79 -19.54 -2.58 28.52
N TYR A 80 -19.69 -1.31 28.81
CA TYR A 80 -19.18 -0.65 30.01
C TYR A 80 -20.38 -0.29 30.89
N SER A 81 -20.45 -0.84 32.11
CA SER A 81 -21.48 -0.53 33.09
C SER A 81 -20.83 -0.28 34.45
N VAL A 82 -21.40 0.64 35.22
CA VAL A 82 -20.90 0.97 36.57
C VAL A 82 -20.92 -0.23 37.52
N ASP A 83 -21.86 -1.16 37.26
CA ASP A 83 -22.02 -2.34 38.11
C ASP A 83 -21.16 -3.53 37.72
N LEU A 84 -20.42 -3.41 36.62
CA LEU A 84 -19.52 -4.45 36.15
C LEU A 84 -18.07 -4.13 36.57
N PRO A 85 -17.34 -5.07 37.20
CA PRO A 85 -15.95 -4.87 37.58
C PRO A 85 -15.04 -4.73 36.35
N GLU A 86 -15.39 -5.38 35.24
CA GLU A 86 -14.69 -5.36 33.96
C GLU A 86 -15.69 -5.26 32.81
N PRO A 87 -15.30 -4.63 31.67
CA PRO A 87 -16.11 -4.58 30.48
C PRO A 87 -16.40 -5.97 29.91
N ILE A 88 -17.59 -6.18 29.34
CA ILE A 88 -17.98 -7.43 28.71
C ILE A 88 -18.08 -7.23 27.20
N SER A 89 -17.36 -8.05 26.43
CA SER A 89 -17.42 -8.03 24.98
C SER A 89 -18.34 -9.10 24.40
N SER A 90 -19.01 -8.77 23.30
CA SER A 90 -19.79 -9.72 22.52
C SER A 90 -18.90 -10.74 21.79
N ASN A 91 -19.52 -11.77 21.23
CA ASN A 91 -18.87 -12.58 20.20
C ASN A 91 -18.47 -11.69 19.02
N ARG A 92 -17.41 -12.08 18.34
CA ARG A 92 -16.91 -11.41 17.15
C ARG A 92 -17.61 -11.96 15.90
N LEU A 93 -18.15 -11.06 15.09
CA LEU A 93 -18.71 -11.38 13.77
C LEU A 93 -17.68 -11.00 12.71
N GLN A 94 -17.33 -11.96 11.85
CA GLN A 94 -16.42 -11.72 10.74
C GLN A 94 -17.16 -11.85 9.42
N LEU A 95 -16.95 -10.87 8.52
CA LEU A 95 -17.56 -10.82 7.20
C LEU A 95 -16.50 -10.46 6.16
N ASN A 96 -16.60 -11.04 4.98
CA ASN A 96 -15.90 -10.54 3.81
C ASN A 96 -16.66 -9.35 3.24
N VAL A 97 -15.95 -8.37 2.69
CA VAL A 97 -16.49 -7.13 2.11
C VAL A 97 -16.27 -7.14 0.61
N GLY A 98 -17.32 -7.00 -0.18
CA GLY A 98 -17.24 -7.13 -1.64
C GLY A 98 -16.86 -8.55 -2.09
N ASP A 99 -16.30 -8.66 -3.29
CA ASP A 99 -15.76 -9.91 -3.79
C ASP A 99 -14.43 -10.22 -3.10
N PRO A 100 -14.31 -11.33 -2.38
CA PRO A 100 -13.11 -11.61 -1.59
C PRO A 100 -11.92 -11.91 -2.51
N GLU A 101 -10.84 -11.17 -2.29
CA GLU A 101 -9.51 -11.54 -2.75
C GLU A 101 -9.06 -12.87 -2.11
N PRO A 102 -7.93 -13.47 -2.55
CA PRO A 102 -7.42 -14.70 -1.96
C PRO A 102 -7.37 -14.61 -0.43
N ASP A 103 -7.77 -15.69 0.25
CA ASP A 103 -7.87 -15.77 1.73
C ASP A 103 -6.56 -15.36 2.45
N LEU A 104 -5.40 -15.57 1.80
CA LEU A 104 -4.08 -15.18 2.27
C LEU A 104 -3.29 -14.54 1.13
N LEU A 105 -2.93 -13.27 1.30
CA LEU A 105 -2.06 -12.56 0.37
C LEU A 105 -0.66 -13.19 0.30
N ALA A 106 0.06 -12.95 -0.77
CA ALA A 106 1.46 -13.37 -0.87
C ALA A 106 2.32 -12.65 0.18
N PRO A 107 3.37 -13.32 0.73
CA PRO A 107 4.37 -12.63 1.54
C PRO A 107 5.21 -11.71 0.65
N PHE A 108 5.88 -10.72 1.26
CA PHE A 108 6.72 -9.78 0.52
C PHE A 108 8.02 -9.48 1.27
N ILE A 109 8.97 -8.88 0.57
CA ILE A 109 10.22 -8.33 1.10
C ILE A 109 10.25 -6.85 0.72
N GLU A 110 10.44 -5.95 1.69
CA GLU A 110 10.40 -4.50 1.47
C GLU A 110 11.46 -4.00 0.47
N GLU A 111 12.64 -4.64 0.45
CA GLU A 111 13.73 -4.26 -0.43
C GLU A 111 13.58 -4.77 -1.87
N THR A 112 12.48 -5.46 -2.21
CA THR A 112 12.20 -5.84 -3.60
C THR A 112 11.74 -4.64 -4.42
N VAL A 113 12.27 -4.51 -5.62
CA VAL A 113 11.91 -3.48 -6.59
C VAL A 113 11.47 -4.17 -7.89
N GLY A 114 10.22 -3.95 -8.31
CA GLY A 114 9.69 -4.59 -9.52
C GLY A 114 9.77 -6.12 -9.51
N GLY A 115 9.61 -6.73 -8.34
CA GLY A 115 9.76 -8.18 -8.17
C GLY A 115 11.21 -8.68 -8.22
N THR A 116 12.20 -7.78 -8.16
CA THR A 116 13.62 -8.12 -8.11
C THR A 116 14.22 -7.74 -6.75
N LEU A 117 14.96 -8.66 -6.14
CA LEU A 117 15.76 -8.42 -4.95
C LEU A 117 17.24 -8.43 -5.31
N ASP A 118 17.92 -7.30 -5.10
CA ASP A 118 19.37 -7.21 -5.26
C ASP A 118 20.08 -7.70 -3.99
N PRO A 119 20.85 -8.81 -4.06
CA PRO A 119 21.56 -9.32 -2.88
C PRO A 119 22.52 -8.31 -2.25
N ALA A 120 23.08 -7.37 -3.02
CA ALA A 120 24.01 -6.37 -2.50
C ALA A 120 23.34 -5.36 -1.56
N ARG A 121 22.00 -5.20 -1.66
CA ARG A 121 21.23 -4.30 -0.81
C ARG A 121 20.82 -4.93 0.54
N VAL A 122 20.89 -6.24 0.62
CA VAL A 122 20.54 -7.04 1.80
C VAL A 122 21.75 -7.83 2.31
N ASP A 123 22.91 -7.18 2.34
CA ASP A 123 24.20 -7.77 2.71
C ASP A 123 24.22 -8.39 4.12
N LYS A 124 23.34 -7.95 4.98
CA LYS A 124 23.15 -8.51 6.35
C LYS A 124 22.01 -9.51 6.44
N GLY A 125 21.23 -9.69 5.38
CA GLY A 125 19.96 -10.39 5.38
C GLY A 125 18.78 -9.41 5.45
N THR A 126 17.56 -9.93 5.33
CA THR A 126 16.33 -9.13 5.41
C THR A 126 15.15 -9.95 5.95
N ASN A 127 14.01 -9.30 6.13
CA ASN A 127 12.79 -9.93 6.58
C ASN A 127 11.83 -10.22 5.42
N VAL A 128 11.24 -11.40 5.44
CA VAL A 128 10.01 -11.70 4.71
C VAL A 128 8.84 -11.35 5.61
N ILE A 129 7.96 -10.49 5.10
CA ILE A 129 6.81 -9.99 5.84
C ILE A 129 5.54 -10.73 5.41
N VAL A 130 4.78 -11.17 6.38
CA VAL A 130 3.41 -11.69 6.22
C VAL A 130 2.46 -10.68 6.84
N ARG A 131 1.60 -10.09 6.01
CA ARG A 131 0.60 -9.11 6.46
C ARG A 131 -0.46 -9.77 7.33
N PRO A 132 -1.15 -8.99 8.18
CA PRO A 132 -2.30 -9.46 8.91
C PRO A 132 -3.33 -10.09 7.95
N TYR A 133 -3.93 -11.17 8.37
CA TYR A 133 -4.88 -11.91 7.53
C TYR A 133 -6.24 -12.09 8.25
N ALA A 134 -7.27 -12.31 7.47
CA ALA A 134 -8.61 -12.55 7.99
C ALA A 134 -8.62 -13.76 8.94
N ARG A 135 -9.30 -13.62 10.08
CA ARG A 135 -9.39 -14.65 11.14
C ARG A 135 -8.04 -14.98 11.81
N MET A 136 -7.05 -14.08 11.75
CA MET A 136 -5.79 -14.23 12.46
C MET A 136 -6.03 -14.30 13.97
N ALA A 137 -5.54 -15.33 14.61
CA ALA A 137 -5.80 -15.59 16.02
C ALA A 137 -4.55 -16.10 16.75
N THR A 138 -4.52 -15.87 18.07
CA THR A 138 -3.49 -16.47 18.93
C THR A 138 -3.48 -17.98 18.80
N GLY A 139 -2.29 -18.56 18.61
CA GLY A 139 -2.08 -20.00 18.43
C GLY A 139 -2.17 -20.46 16.97
N ASP A 140 -2.41 -19.56 16.01
CA ASP A 140 -2.20 -19.88 14.59
C ASP A 140 -0.72 -20.19 14.37
N TYR A 141 -0.46 -21.27 13.63
CA TYR A 141 0.89 -21.69 13.25
C TYR A 141 1.14 -21.29 11.80
N VAL A 142 2.14 -20.46 11.57
CA VAL A 142 2.50 -19.92 10.26
C VAL A 142 3.83 -20.51 9.82
N LEU A 143 3.82 -21.18 8.67
CA LEU A 143 4.99 -21.80 8.05
C LEU A 143 5.33 -21.07 6.75
N LEU A 144 6.43 -20.32 6.73
CA LEU A 144 7.01 -19.71 5.54
C LEU A 144 7.75 -20.77 4.73
N ARG A 145 7.65 -20.68 3.40
CA ARG A 145 8.37 -21.55 2.46
C ARG A 145 9.06 -20.71 1.40
N TRP A 146 10.32 -21.08 1.15
CA TRP A 146 11.14 -20.57 0.08
C TRP A 146 11.45 -21.70 -0.89
N GLN A 147 11.05 -21.55 -2.13
CA GLN A 147 11.24 -22.55 -3.17
C GLN A 147 12.13 -21.97 -4.28
N GLY A 148 13.17 -22.70 -4.66
CA GLY A 148 14.00 -22.38 -5.81
C GLY A 148 13.26 -22.61 -7.13
N GLU A 149 13.90 -22.29 -8.24
CA GLU A 149 13.34 -22.36 -9.61
C GLU A 149 12.88 -23.79 -9.98
N THR A 150 13.53 -24.81 -9.45
CA THR A 150 13.15 -26.22 -9.64
C THR A 150 11.94 -26.65 -8.83
N GLY A 151 11.41 -25.78 -7.98
CA GLY A 151 10.29 -26.05 -7.06
C GLY A 151 10.71 -26.84 -5.82
N GLU A 152 12.00 -27.09 -5.62
CA GLU A 152 12.51 -27.68 -4.38
C GLU A 152 12.47 -26.65 -3.25
N GLU A 153 11.97 -27.08 -2.08
CA GLU A 153 11.99 -26.26 -0.88
C GLU A 153 13.45 -26.17 -0.38
N THR A 154 14.03 -24.98 -0.48
CA THR A 154 15.42 -24.73 -0.06
C THR A 154 15.51 -24.12 1.32
N PHE A 155 14.43 -23.54 1.83
CA PHE A 155 14.35 -22.98 3.17
C PHE A 155 12.89 -22.95 3.64
N SER A 156 12.70 -23.18 4.93
CA SER A 156 11.43 -22.92 5.63
C SER A 156 11.69 -22.43 7.04
N ASP A 157 10.79 -21.58 7.52
CA ASP A 157 10.80 -21.07 8.90
C ASP A 157 9.37 -21.00 9.43
N GLU A 158 9.21 -21.05 10.73
CA GLU A 158 7.90 -21.17 11.35
C GLU A 158 7.77 -20.31 12.61
N LEU A 159 6.56 -19.80 12.82
CA LEU A 159 6.23 -19.10 14.06
C LEU A 159 4.79 -19.40 14.48
N THR A 160 4.52 -19.22 15.77
CA THR A 160 3.17 -19.26 16.32
C THR A 160 2.73 -17.83 16.63
N VAL A 161 1.53 -17.46 16.22
CA VAL A 161 0.96 -16.13 16.48
C VAL A 161 0.69 -15.96 17.97
N GLU A 162 1.43 -15.07 18.61
CA GLU A 162 1.22 -14.68 20.00
C GLU A 162 0.08 -13.65 20.13
N ALA A 163 -0.47 -13.50 21.33
CA ALA A 163 -1.62 -12.60 21.55
C ALA A 163 -1.34 -11.14 21.15
N PHE A 164 -0.12 -10.67 21.34
CA PHE A 164 0.30 -9.30 20.98
C PHE A 164 0.48 -9.12 19.45
N ALA A 165 0.76 -10.19 18.74
CA ALA A 165 1.00 -10.17 17.28
C ALA A 165 -0.29 -10.33 16.45
N VAL A 166 -1.43 -10.53 17.10
CA VAL A 166 -2.71 -10.61 16.38
C VAL A 166 -3.02 -9.26 15.74
N ARG A 167 -3.20 -9.24 14.41
CA ARG A 167 -3.40 -8.05 13.55
C ARG A 167 -2.13 -7.23 13.30
N ASP A 168 -0.97 -7.70 13.71
CA ASP A 168 0.32 -7.12 13.34
C ASP A 168 0.97 -7.95 12.23
N GLU A 169 1.94 -7.37 11.54
CA GLU A 169 2.77 -8.07 10.57
C GLU A 169 3.66 -9.09 11.26
N LEU A 170 3.82 -10.24 10.60
CA LEU A 170 4.74 -11.28 11.05
C LEU A 170 6.01 -11.24 10.21
N SER A 171 7.16 -11.31 10.86
CA SER A 171 8.47 -11.12 10.25
C SER A 171 9.29 -12.39 10.38
N PHE A 172 9.84 -12.87 9.24
CA PHE A 172 10.72 -14.03 9.15
C PHE A 172 12.09 -13.58 8.64
N TRP A 173 13.12 -13.77 9.42
CA TRP A 173 14.48 -13.39 9.05
C TRP A 173 15.10 -14.34 8.06
N ILE A 174 15.61 -13.82 6.95
CA ILE A 174 16.34 -14.58 5.93
C ILE A 174 17.78 -14.07 5.89
N ALA A 175 18.73 -14.98 6.03
CA ALA A 175 20.15 -14.66 5.98
C ALA A 175 20.61 -14.38 4.53
N HIS A 176 21.60 -13.50 4.38
CA HIS A 176 22.14 -13.11 3.07
C HIS A 176 22.59 -14.31 2.22
N GLU A 177 23.15 -15.33 2.84
CA GLU A 177 23.69 -16.52 2.14
C GLU A 177 22.62 -17.23 1.29
N LEU A 178 21.36 -17.19 1.73
CA LEU A 178 20.25 -17.78 0.98
C LEU A 178 20.01 -17.01 -0.33
N PHE A 179 20.05 -15.68 -0.29
CA PHE A 179 19.92 -14.84 -1.49
C PHE A 179 21.09 -15.04 -2.43
N ALA A 180 22.32 -15.00 -1.89
CA ALA A 180 23.54 -15.17 -2.68
C ALA A 180 23.58 -16.51 -3.44
N ALA A 181 23.06 -17.58 -2.82
CA ALA A 181 22.98 -18.91 -3.44
C ALA A 181 22.01 -18.99 -4.63
N HIS A 182 21.05 -18.08 -4.71
CA HIS A 182 20.01 -18.05 -5.76
C HIS A 182 20.20 -16.92 -6.75
N THR A 183 21.36 -16.24 -6.76
CA THR A 183 21.62 -15.15 -7.71
C THR A 183 21.45 -15.59 -9.16
N GLY A 184 20.66 -14.84 -9.92
CA GLY A 184 20.28 -15.13 -11.31
C GLY A 184 19.07 -16.04 -11.44
N GLN A 185 18.43 -16.46 -10.34
CA GLN A 185 17.26 -17.33 -10.34
C GLN A 185 16.01 -16.60 -9.84
N THR A 186 14.85 -17.10 -10.26
CA THR A 186 13.57 -16.71 -9.68
C THR A 186 13.20 -17.69 -8.57
N VAL A 187 13.01 -17.18 -7.36
CA VAL A 187 12.51 -17.94 -6.21
C VAL A 187 11.04 -17.63 -5.98
N SER A 188 10.32 -18.55 -5.35
CA SER A 188 8.92 -18.37 -4.99
C SER A 188 8.74 -18.42 -3.49
N LEU A 189 8.17 -17.34 -2.92
CA LEU A 189 7.78 -17.27 -1.53
C LEU A 189 6.31 -17.62 -1.36
N SER A 190 5.98 -18.34 -0.32
CA SER A 190 4.61 -18.59 0.12
C SER A 190 4.58 -18.91 1.61
N TYR A 191 3.41 -18.88 2.20
CA TYR A 191 3.23 -19.36 3.57
C TYR A 191 1.94 -20.16 3.72
N GLN A 192 1.88 -20.94 4.78
CA GLN A 192 0.70 -21.70 5.18
C GLN A 192 0.32 -21.32 6.61
N VAL A 193 -0.95 -21.18 6.86
CA VAL A 193 -1.49 -20.96 8.20
C VAL A 193 -2.28 -22.21 8.61
N LYS A 194 -1.92 -22.78 9.75
CA LYS A 194 -2.70 -23.82 10.42
C LYS A 194 -3.33 -23.20 11.66
N SER A 195 -4.63 -23.03 11.64
CA SER A 195 -5.37 -22.49 12.80
C SER A 195 -5.33 -23.43 13.99
N ALA A 196 -5.58 -22.93 15.20
CA ALA A 196 -5.73 -23.74 16.40
C ALA A 196 -6.82 -24.83 16.27
N ALA A 197 -7.83 -24.60 15.42
CA ALA A 197 -8.87 -25.56 15.09
C ALA A 197 -8.43 -26.62 14.06
N GLY A 198 -7.20 -26.51 13.52
CA GLY A 198 -6.63 -27.44 12.54
C GLY A 198 -6.96 -27.12 11.09
N GLU A 199 -7.63 -26.02 10.78
CA GLU A 199 -7.86 -25.57 9.40
C GLU A 199 -6.55 -25.13 8.77
N LEU A 200 -6.27 -25.60 7.56
CA LEU A 200 -5.07 -25.28 6.80
C LEU A 200 -5.41 -24.36 5.63
N ARG A 201 -4.79 -23.18 5.56
CA ARG A 201 -4.92 -22.21 4.46
C ARG A 201 -3.54 -21.95 3.86
N LYS A 202 -3.50 -21.62 2.57
CA LYS A 202 -2.26 -21.32 1.83
C LYS A 202 -2.33 -19.95 1.20
N SER A 203 -1.22 -19.22 1.24
CA SER A 203 -1.08 -17.93 0.57
C SER A 203 -0.97 -18.07 -0.96
N ALA A 204 -1.18 -16.96 -1.65
CA ALA A 204 -0.68 -16.78 -3.01
C ALA A 204 0.87 -16.89 -3.03
N LEU A 205 1.44 -17.12 -4.21
CA LEU A 205 2.88 -17.18 -4.44
C LEU A 205 3.41 -15.79 -4.76
N ALA A 206 4.56 -15.43 -4.19
CA ALA A 206 5.35 -14.26 -4.57
C ALA A 206 6.60 -14.72 -5.33
N PRO A 207 6.65 -14.61 -6.67
CA PRO A 207 7.87 -14.84 -7.42
C PRO A 207 8.81 -13.64 -7.25
N ILE A 208 10.10 -13.89 -6.94
CA ILE A 208 11.13 -12.86 -6.75
C ILE A 208 12.36 -13.27 -7.56
N LEU A 209 12.80 -12.40 -8.46
CA LEU A 209 14.08 -12.55 -9.16
C LEU A 209 15.22 -12.10 -8.24
N ILE A 210 16.17 -12.95 -7.96
CA ILE A 210 17.36 -12.60 -7.18
C ILE A 210 18.47 -12.19 -8.15
N ALA A 211 18.67 -10.88 -8.34
CA ALA A 211 19.64 -10.36 -9.28
C ALA A 211 20.03 -8.92 -8.92
N PRO A 212 21.22 -8.46 -9.36
CA PRO A 212 21.53 -7.03 -9.29
C PRO A 212 20.49 -6.19 -10.02
N LEU A 213 20.07 -5.08 -9.40
CA LEU A 213 19.13 -4.15 -10.01
C LEU A 213 19.82 -3.42 -11.17
N VAL A 214 19.47 -3.80 -12.40
CA VAL A 214 19.93 -3.12 -13.61
C VAL A 214 18.85 -2.17 -14.07
N ARG A 215 19.04 -0.87 -13.83
CA ARG A 215 18.17 0.18 -14.34
C ARG A 215 18.67 0.68 -15.68
N GLY A 216 17.77 0.73 -16.67
CA GLY A 216 18.03 1.34 -17.96
C GLY A 216 18.27 2.85 -17.84
N GLU A 217 18.91 3.45 -18.85
CA GLU A 217 19.03 4.90 -18.96
C GLU A 217 17.66 5.56 -19.09
N LEU A 218 17.47 6.71 -18.43
CA LEU A 218 16.23 7.47 -18.51
C LEU A 218 16.33 8.47 -19.67
N SER A 219 15.42 8.33 -20.64
CA SER A 219 15.34 9.23 -21.79
C SER A 219 15.02 10.66 -21.38
N ALA A 220 15.48 11.63 -22.17
CA ALA A 220 15.18 13.04 -21.97
C ALA A 220 13.65 13.30 -22.05
N PRO A 221 13.11 14.24 -21.25
CA PRO A 221 11.71 14.63 -21.34
C PRO A 221 11.39 15.32 -22.66
N GLN A 222 10.14 15.19 -23.14
CA GLN A 222 9.67 15.82 -24.34
C GLN A 222 8.97 17.14 -24.00
N VAL A 223 9.25 18.21 -24.79
CA VAL A 223 8.57 19.50 -24.70
C VAL A 223 7.67 19.61 -25.93
N LEU A 224 6.34 19.48 -25.73
CA LEU A 224 5.41 19.28 -26.85
C LEU A 224 5.27 20.49 -27.77
N GLU A 225 5.33 21.71 -27.22
CA GLU A 225 5.19 22.96 -27.98
C GLU A 225 6.49 23.36 -28.71
N ALA A 226 7.64 22.70 -28.40
CA ALA A 226 8.88 22.94 -29.08
C ALA A 226 8.95 22.22 -30.42
N LYS A 227 9.50 22.87 -31.44
CA LYS A 227 9.76 22.30 -32.77
C LYS A 227 11.25 22.47 -33.07
N ASP A 228 11.92 21.38 -33.44
CA ASP A 228 13.35 21.39 -33.74
C ASP A 228 14.20 22.04 -32.61
N ASP A 229 13.87 21.74 -31.35
CA ASP A 229 14.46 22.30 -30.14
C ASP A 229 14.28 23.82 -29.95
N GLU A 230 13.38 24.45 -30.69
CA GLU A 230 12.98 25.84 -30.54
C GLU A 230 11.56 25.98 -30.00
N LEU A 231 11.37 26.86 -29.03
CA LEU A 231 10.09 27.20 -28.43
C LEU A 231 9.78 28.69 -28.64
N TYR A 232 8.70 29.00 -29.31
CA TYR A 232 8.22 30.39 -29.45
C TYR A 232 7.30 30.74 -28.27
N VAL A 233 7.67 31.78 -27.53
CA VAL A 233 6.94 32.21 -26.33
C VAL A 233 5.50 32.60 -26.66
N ALA A 234 5.27 33.18 -27.83
CA ALA A 234 3.93 33.56 -28.28
C ALA A 234 2.95 32.38 -28.38
N ASP A 235 3.47 31.17 -28.66
CA ASP A 235 2.67 29.96 -28.81
C ASP A 235 2.44 29.21 -27.47
N SER A 236 2.91 29.78 -26.34
CA SER A 236 3.00 29.09 -25.04
C SER A 236 2.23 29.82 -23.92
N ILE A 237 1.25 30.63 -24.26
CA ILE A 237 0.52 31.51 -23.31
C ILE A 237 -0.17 30.71 -22.20
N ASP A 238 -0.66 29.52 -22.50
CA ASP A 238 -1.32 28.62 -21.54
C ASP A 238 -0.34 27.76 -20.71
N GLY A 239 0.95 27.97 -20.89
CA GLY A 239 2.04 27.13 -20.35
C GLY A 239 2.59 26.18 -21.41
N VAL A 240 3.64 25.46 -21.04
CA VAL A 240 4.32 24.47 -21.91
C VAL A 240 4.22 23.09 -21.31
N THR A 241 3.82 22.16 -22.12
CA THR A 241 3.62 20.76 -21.74
C THR A 241 4.93 19.99 -21.83
N VAL A 242 5.39 19.48 -20.67
CA VAL A 242 6.53 18.57 -20.60
C VAL A 242 6.02 17.17 -20.34
N VAL A 243 6.37 16.23 -21.22
CA VAL A 243 5.96 14.83 -21.10
C VAL A 243 7.20 13.97 -20.83
N ILE A 244 7.11 13.17 -19.79
CA ILE A 244 8.11 12.16 -19.43
C ILE A 244 7.54 10.80 -19.83
N VAL A 245 8.18 10.18 -20.80
CA VAL A 245 7.82 8.84 -21.29
C VAL A 245 8.89 7.86 -20.80
N GLY A 246 8.45 6.73 -20.22
CA GLY A 246 9.39 5.68 -19.83
C GLY A 246 10.28 6.04 -18.63
N ALA A 247 9.77 6.81 -17.66
CA ALA A 247 10.43 7.07 -16.38
C ALA A 247 10.76 5.77 -15.61
N GLN A 248 10.12 4.65 -15.97
CA GLN A 248 10.25 3.37 -15.26
C GLN A 248 10.05 3.54 -13.75
N ALA A 249 9.18 4.48 -13.38
CA ALA A 249 8.89 4.79 -11.98
C ALA A 249 7.81 3.85 -11.44
N GLU A 250 8.03 3.36 -10.23
CA GLU A 250 7.16 2.43 -9.52
C GLU A 250 6.32 3.15 -8.45
N GLU A 251 5.28 2.50 -7.97
CA GLU A 251 4.44 3.02 -6.89
C GLU A 251 5.30 3.37 -5.65
N GLY A 252 5.08 4.56 -5.11
CA GLY A 252 5.83 5.08 -3.96
C GLY A 252 7.12 5.84 -4.33
N GLU A 253 7.56 5.81 -5.59
CA GLU A 253 8.67 6.63 -6.06
C GLU A 253 8.23 8.05 -6.37
N LEU A 254 9.20 8.99 -6.45
CA LEU A 254 8.96 10.40 -6.70
C LEU A 254 9.71 10.84 -7.95
N VAL A 255 9.02 11.53 -8.86
CA VAL A 255 9.62 12.09 -10.07
C VAL A 255 9.71 13.60 -9.95
N TYR A 256 10.93 14.13 -10.02
CA TYR A 256 11.23 15.56 -9.99
C TYR A 256 11.51 16.08 -11.40
N LEU A 257 10.68 16.99 -11.90
CA LEU A 257 10.95 17.77 -13.10
C LEU A 257 11.87 18.95 -12.76
N ARG A 258 12.88 19.16 -13.60
CA ARG A 258 13.85 20.26 -13.49
C ARG A 258 13.89 21.02 -14.81
N CYS A 259 13.55 22.31 -14.76
CA CYS A 259 13.78 23.23 -15.85
C CYS A 259 14.79 24.28 -15.37
N ASP A 260 16.00 24.20 -15.90
CA ASP A 260 17.11 25.08 -15.53
C ASP A 260 17.31 26.16 -16.61
N GLY A 261 17.08 27.39 -16.24
CA GLY A 261 17.26 28.57 -17.09
C GLY A 261 18.31 29.53 -16.53
N GLU A 262 18.75 30.50 -17.36
CA GLU A 262 19.77 31.46 -16.96
C GLU A 262 19.32 32.38 -15.81
N ASN A 263 18.04 32.77 -15.80
CA ASN A 263 17.52 33.76 -14.85
C ASN A 263 17.03 33.13 -13.55
N PHE A 264 16.27 32.03 -13.65
CA PHE A 264 15.79 31.25 -12.51
C PHE A 264 15.36 29.85 -12.96
N ASN A 265 15.14 28.97 -12.00
CA ASN A 265 14.79 27.57 -12.25
C ASN A 265 13.31 27.34 -11.94
N HIS A 266 12.71 26.41 -12.66
CA HIS A 266 11.39 25.85 -12.30
C HIS A 266 11.56 24.42 -11.83
N ARG A 267 10.81 24.04 -10.80
CA ARG A 267 10.77 22.70 -10.20
C ARG A 267 9.32 22.30 -10.01
N ASP A 268 9.05 21.05 -10.32
CA ASP A 268 7.75 20.42 -10.08
C ASP A 268 8.00 18.95 -9.73
N ASP A 269 7.10 18.32 -9.01
CA ASP A 269 7.25 16.93 -8.58
C ASP A 269 5.93 16.17 -8.70
N ARG A 270 6.04 14.86 -8.75
CA ARG A 270 4.90 13.95 -8.82
C ARG A 270 5.19 12.67 -8.06
N ASP A 271 4.38 12.40 -7.05
CA ASP A 271 4.33 11.08 -6.41
C ASP A 271 3.74 10.06 -7.37
N ILE A 272 4.36 8.90 -7.45
CA ILE A 272 3.90 7.81 -8.29
C ILE A 272 2.95 6.93 -7.49
N THR A 273 1.71 6.92 -7.92
CA THR A 273 0.67 6.04 -7.38
C THR A 273 0.56 4.77 -8.21
N ARG A 274 -0.16 3.77 -7.70
CA ARG A 274 -0.47 2.53 -8.44
C ARG A 274 -1.06 2.77 -9.84
N GLU A 275 -1.87 3.84 -9.98
CA GLU A 275 -2.50 4.20 -11.26
C GLU A 275 -1.54 4.86 -12.24
N THR A 276 -0.55 5.58 -11.74
CA THR A 276 0.42 6.33 -12.55
C THR A 276 1.73 5.59 -12.78
N ALA A 277 1.98 4.51 -12.06
CA ALA A 277 3.16 3.67 -12.24
C ALA A 277 3.26 3.16 -13.69
N GLY A 278 4.42 3.37 -14.32
CA GLY A 278 4.68 2.99 -15.70
C GLY A 278 3.92 3.80 -16.77
N GLN A 279 3.09 4.78 -16.38
CA GLN A 279 2.38 5.65 -17.30
C GLN A 279 3.22 6.91 -17.65
N PRO A 280 2.99 7.53 -18.83
CA PRO A 280 3.57 8.83 -19.13
C PRO A 280 3.11 9.90 -18.12
N LEU A 281 4.06 10.70 -17.64
CA LEU A 281 3.79 11.81 -16.73
C LEU A 281 3.74 13.11 -17.49
N VAL A 282 2.76 13.94 -17.18
CA VAL A 282 2.53 15.24 -17.85
C VAL A 282 2.68 16.35 -16.82
N PHE A 283 3.52 17.33 -17.13
CA PHE A 283 3.75 18.54 -16.34
C PHE A 283 3.41 19.77 -17.20
N ILE A 284 2.88 20.81 -16.59
CA ILE A 284 2.66 22.10 -17.23
C ILE A 284 3.60 23.14 -16.64
N VAL A 285 4.61 23.52 -17.38
CA VAL A 285 5.55 24.58 -16.96
C VAL A 285 4.96 25.94 -17.27
N PRO A 286 4.80 26.84 -16.27
CA PRO A 286 4.09 28.10 -16.44
C PRO A 286 4.71 28.99 -17.52
N TYR A 287 3.86 29.69 -18.29
CA TYR A 287 4.26 30.68 -19.31
C TYR A 287 5.29 31.68 -18.81
N ARG A 288 5.16 32.15 -17.56
CA ARG A 288 6.09 33.12 -16.97
C ARG A 288 7.54 32.61 -17.00
N PHE A 289 7.76 31.33 -16.75
CA PHE A 289 9.10 30.76 -16.79
C PHE A 289 9.72 30.92 -18.17
N TRP A 290 9.02 30.54 -19.23
CA TRP A 290 9.51 30.61 -20.61
C TRP A 290 9.68 32.06 -21.09
N ARG A 291 8.74 32.94 -20.79
CA ARG A 291 8.78 34.34 -21.14
C ARG A 291 10.04 35.05 -20.61
N GLU A 292 10.43 34.76 -19.37
CA GLU A 292 11.61 35.36 -18.74
C GLU A 292 12.94 34.78 -19.26
N HIS A 293 12.91 33.67 -20.03
CA HIS A 293 14.06 33.03 -20.63
C HIS A 293 14.16 33.21 -22.16
N ARG A 294 13.48 34.24 -22.70
CA ARG A 294 13.58 34.55 -24.14
C ARG A 294 15.04 34.76 -24.56
N GLU A 295 15.37 34.29 -25.79
CA GLU A 295 16.68 34.31 -26.42
C GLU A 295 17.78 33.56 -25.64
N THR A 296 17.38 32.71 -24.68
CA THR A 296 18.32 31.84 -23.92
C THR A 296 18.03 30.36 -24.22
N VAL A 297 18.82 29.48 -23.60
CA VAL A 297 18.64 28.04 -23.66
C VAL A 297 18.20 27.52 -22.30
N VAL A 298 17.05 26.87 -22.26
CA VAL A 298 16.54 26.16 -21.08
C VAL A 298 16.91 24.69 -21.19
N GLN A 299 17.39 24.11 -20.08
CA GLN A 299 17.61 22.68 -19.95
C GLN A 299 16.48 22.04 -19.18
N VAL A 300 15.85 21.02 -19.77
CA VAL A 300 14.74 20.27 -19.15
C VAL A 300 15.23 18.85 -18.91
N SER A 301 15.11 18.41 -17.67
CA SER A 301 15.49 17.07 -17.22
C SER A 301 14.57 16.61 -16.09
N TYR A 302 14.66 15.38 -15.69
CA TYR A 302 14.02 14.90 -14.49
C TYR A 302 14.91 13.92 -13.72
N THR A 303 14.59 13.72 -12.46
CA THR A 303 15.17 12.67 -11.63
C THR A 303 14.06 11.80 -11.07
N VAL A 304 14.32 10.52 -10.90
CA VAL A 304 13.46 9.58 -10.19
C VAL A 304 14.14 9.23 -8.88
N GLU A 305 13.51 9.60 -7.77
CA GLU A 305 13.93 9.17 -6.44
C GLU A 305 13.36 7.78 -6.19
N ARG A 306 14.24 6.80 -6.18
CA ARG A 306 13.90 5.39 -6.09
C ARG A 306 13.65 4.97 -4.64
N LEU A 307 12.84 3.93 -4.44
CA LEU A 307 12.58 3.36 -3.11
C LEU A 307 13.83 2.86 -2.39
N ASP A 308 14.92 2.67 -3.13
CA ASP A 308 16.22 2.24 -2.61
C ASP A 308 17.20 3.37 -2.33
N ASP A 309 16.71 4.58 -2.10
CA ASP A 309 17.50 5.78 -1.83
C ASP A 309 18.47 6.18 -2.97
N VAL A 310 18.24 5.68 -4.18
CA VAL A 310 19.00 6.07 -5.38
C VAL A 310 18.25 7.13 -6.15
N SER A 311 18.92 8.25 -6.44
CA SER A 311 18.42 9.29 -7.36
C SER A 311 18.95 9.02 -8.76
N GLN A 312 18.06 8.68 -9.70
CA GLN A 312 18.40 8.40 -11.08
C GLN A 312 18.04 9.58 -11.98
N ALA A 313 19.03 10.17 -12.65
CA ALA A 313 18.81 11.31 -13.53
C ALA A 313 18.55 10.86 -14.98
N SER A 314 17.69 11.62 -15.67
CA SER A 314 17.45 11.48 -17.11
C SER A 314 18.51 12.19 -17.94
N ASP A 315 18.51 11.90 -19.24
CA ASP A 315 19.11 12.79 -20.24
C ASP A 315 18.43 14.16 -20.24
N VAL A 316 19.07 15.15 -20.88
CA VAL A 316 18.66 16.55 -20.87
C VAL A 316 18.15 16.99 -22.23
N THR A 317 16.91 17.49 -22.29
CA THR A 317 16.38 18.24 -23.43
C THR A 317 16.82 19.69 -23.34
N ARG A 318 17.39 20.23 -24.43
CA ARG A 318 17.82 21.64 -24.51
C ARG A 318 16.89 22.39 -25.47
N ILE A 319 16.19 23.38 -24.93
CA ILE A 319 15.22 24.18 -25.68
C ILE A 319 15.73 25.59 -25.81
N ARG A 320 15.86 26.08 -27.06
CA ARG A 320 16.13 27.48 -27.34
C ARG A 320 14.80 28.26 -27.34
N VAL A 321 14.65 29.17 -26.42
CA VAL A 321 13.45 29.98 -26.28
C VAL A 321 13.53 31.19 -27.22
N ARG A 322 12.54 31.37 -28.07
CA ARG A 322 12.42 32.45 -29.05
C ARG A 322 11.30 33.41 -28.68
N GLU A 323 11.39 34.65 -29.20
CA GLU A 323 10.35 35.68 -29.00
C GLU A 323 9.00 35.33 -29.64
#